data_5005c5d00f4601ab3a41701d18bf6a48
#
_entry.id   5005c5d00f4601ab3a41701d18bf6a48
#
_cell.length_a   1.000
_cell.length_b   1.000
_cell.length_c   1.000
_cell.angle_alpha   90.00
_cell.angle_beta   90.00
_cell.angle_gamma   90.00
#
_symmetry.space_group_name_H-M   'P 1'
#
loop_
_entity.id
_entity.type
_entity.pdbx_description
1 polymer ?
#
loop_
_entity_poly.entity_id
_entity_poly.type
_entity_poly.pdbx_seq_one_letter_code
_entity_poly.pdbx_strand_id
1 'polypeptide(L)'
;MKRIFFVGLTAVLLASFVLTACGTPATEVPVEPPAATEAPAPTVAPTEAPTMEPFVGEKVEAPDCTYGGNVKSVEAVDRYSVKFSFCNPEPAFIAKIASVEAFDIYDQGYLQETGGDAVAMNENPVGTGAYMVSEWVRGDHITLVPNPNYFGEKPANSTFIFKWNKEAAARLLDLQAGNVSGIAEVTSDDLPTIQADPNLALYPRKVNNFLYLGINNTMPPFDNEKVRQAFAMLVDKQRIVDDFYAPGSVPATQFVPSGVKPGYTDGFVDTTYDVAKAVEMLKAEGFDFNKEYTLSYAERTRPYFPQPTKIAQAVQAQLAEAGIKVKLEMEEWATYLPAVRAGQKELFFLGWSEDYPDATNWYDVFLTGTSDSFGKPFPDIVEPIQKAARSGDPVARQALYDEVNKLYAQHVPTIVIAHGTTNLAFLASVGNVVLGPYNENFPQMTTADGTLVFSQDGEPVSLMCSDETDGSSFRVCNQIFSKLYTFDWGTATPKPDLAESCTGNADATEWTCTLKQGVLFSNGATFDANDVVATMSAGLDYNSQYRKGNTGVYQYFLDLLLQSSKAINAPAE
;
A
#
# COMPACT_ATOMS: atom_id res chain seq x y z
N MET A 1 -27.49 13.63 57.59
CA MET A 1 -28.88 13.65 58.15
C MET A 1 -29.77 12.77 57.28
N LYS A 2 -30.39 11.76 57.98
CA LYS A 2 -31.60 10.96 57.65
C LYS A 2 -31.68 10.34 56.23
N ARG A 3 -31.47 8.99 56.00
CA ARG A 3 -32.31 7.83 56.41
C ARG A 3 -33.74 7.89 55.80
N ILE A 4 -34.09 6.84 55.04
CA ILE A 4 -35.16 5.84 55.26
C ILE A 4 -35.32 5.09 53.94
N PHE A 5 -34.92 3.81 53.70
CA PHE A 5 -35.60 2.54 54.01
C PHE A 5 -37.05 2.46 53.50
N PHE A 6 -37.33 1.54 52.59
CA PHE A 6 -38.44 0.60 52.75
C PHE A 6 -38.20 -0.71 51.97
N VAL A 7 -38.44 -1.77 52.71
CA VAL A 7 -38.40 -3.20 52.44
C VAL A 7 -39.84 -3.70 52.26
N GLY A 8 -40.02 -4.78 51.55
CA GLY A 8 -41.25 -5.61 51.61
C GLY A 8 -41.33 -6.47 50.32
N LEU A 9 -40.96 -7.64 50.32
CA LEU A 9 -41.33 -8.95 50.92
C LEU A 9 -42.47 -9.67 50.16
N THR A 10 -42.10 -10.80 49.57
CA THR A 10 -42.73 -12.15 49.51
C THR A 10 -44.12 -12.37 48.93
N ALA A 11 -44.25 -13.35 48.01
CA ALA A 11 -44.82 -14.67 48.36
C ALA A 11 -44.81 -15.68 47.20
N VAL A 12 -44.35 -16.84 47.54
CA VAL A 12 -44.35 -18.18 46.96
C VAL A 12 -45.78 -18.71 46.75
N LEU A 13 -46.01 -19.51 45.71
CA LEU A 13 -46.93 -20.63 45.75
C LEU A 13 -46.53 -21.73 44.74
N LEU A 14 -46.09 -22.85 45.30
CA LEU A 14 -45.98 -24.19 44.71
C LEU A 14 -47.38 -24.82 44.60
N ALA A 15 -47.61 -25.60 43.55
CA ALA A 15 -48.48 -26.78 43.63
C ALA A 15 -48.11 -27.82 42.56
N SER A 16 -47.65 -28.92 43.05
CA SER A 16 -47.44 -30.21 42.40
C SER A 16 -48.75 -30.96 42.21
N PHE A 17 -48.79 -31.93 41.30
CA PHE A 17 -49.42 -33.28 41.44
C PHE A 17 -49.43 -33.94 40.07
N VAL A 18 -48.81 -35.02 39.89
CA VAL A 18 -48.83 -36.45 40.20
C VAL A 18 -49.27 -37.31 38.98
N LEU A 19 -48.41 -38.27 38.70
CA LEU A 19 -48.54 -39.41 37.76
C LEU A 19 -49.75 -40.29 38.04
N THR A 20 -50.31 -40.84 36.97
CA THR A 20 -50.84 -42.23 37.03
C THR A 20 -50.67 -42.95 35.68
N ALA A 21 -50.13 -44.13 35.77
CA ALA A 21 -49.98 -45.13 34.69
C ALA A 21 -51.20 -46.05 34.66
N CYS A 22 -51.46 -46.60 33.51
CA CYS A 22 -51.88 -48.01 33.23
C CYS A 22 -52.93 -48.15 32.13
N GLY A 23 -52.62 -49.04 31.20
CA GLY A 23 -53.59 -49.99 30.66
C GLY A 23 -53.89 -49.90 29.16
N THR A 24 -53.23 -50.72 28.36
CA THR A 24 -53.68 -51.13 27.01
C THR A 24 -54.93 -52.01 27.09
N PRO A 25 -55.85 -51.94 26.09
CA PRO A 25 -56.01 -53.07 25.22
C PRO A 25 -56.07 -52.71 23.73
N ALA A 26 -55.66 -53.68 22.92
CA ALA A 26 -55.69 -53.66 21.48
C ALA A 26 -57.11 -53.62 20.90
N THR A 27 -57.33 -52.81 19.87
CA THR A 27 -58.49 -52.96 19.00
C THR A 27 -58.20 -52.44 17.59
N GLU A 28 -58.36 -53.37 16.65
CA GLU A 28 -58.70 -53.26 15.24
C GLU A 28 -58.16 -52.10 14.36
N VAL A 29 -57.43 -52.52 13.34
CA VAL A 29 -57.01 -51.73 12.18
C VAL A 29 -58.23 -51.44 11.29
N PRO A 30 -58.56 -50.17 11.00
CA PRO A 30 -59.49 -49.86 9.91
C PRO A 30 -58.73 -49.91 8.59
N VAL A 31 -59.28 -50.61 7.61
CA VAL A 31 -58.84 -50.65 6.22
C VAL A 31 -59.08 -49.27 5.61
N GLU A 32 -57.98 -48.69 5.12
CA GLU A 32 -57.99 -47.41 4.41
C GLU A 32 -58.57 -47.61 2.99
N PRO A 33 -59.46 -46.72 2.53
CA PRO A 33 -59.95 -46.75 1.15
C PRO A 33 -58.82 -46.34 0.16
N PRO A 34 -58.85 -46.84 -1.10
CA PRO A 34 -57.80 -46.58 -2.06
C PRO A 34 -57.64 -45.06 -2.32
N ALA A 35 -56.39 -44.64 -2.30
CA ALA A 35 -56.00 -43.26 -2.55
C ALA A 35 -56.50 -42.78 -3.92
N ALA A 36 -57.19 -41.65 -3.93
CA ALA A 36 -57.55 -40.95 -5.16
C ALA A 36 -56.25 -40.51 -5.87
N THR A 37 -56.18 -40.81 -7.18
CA THR A 37 -55.09 -40.43 -8.06
C THR A 37 -55.01 -38.90 -8.07
N GLU A 38 -53.95 -38.31 -7.52
CA GLU A 38 -53.69 -36.88 -7.64
C GLU A 38 -53.55 -36.48 -9.11
N ALA A 39 -54.29 -35.44 -9.50
CA ALA A 39 -54.11 -34.80 -10.83
C ALA A 39 -52.66 -34.25 -10.92
N PRO A 40 -52.03 -34.31 -12.09
CA PRO A 40 -50.68 -33.77 -12.29
C PRO A 40 -50.68 -32.27 -11.94
N ALA A 41 -49.73 -31.88 -11.07
CA ALA A 41 -49.48 -30.48 -10.72
C ALA A 41 -49.28 -29.65 -12.02
N PRO A 42 -49.80 -28.42 -12.06
CA PRO A 42 -49.57 -27.57 -13.23
C PRO A 42 -48.05 -27.37 -13.44
N THR A 43 -47.57 -27.73 -14.62
CA THR A 43 -46.21 -27.45 -15.05
C THR A 43 -46.05 -25.93 -15.03
N VAL A 44 -45.27 -25.43 -14.07
CA VAL A 44 -44.85 -24.02 -14.06
C VAL A 44 -44.04 -23.81 -15.30
N ALA A 45 -44.50 -22.95 -16.19
CA ALA A 45 -43.76 -22.53 -17.37
C ALA A 45 -42.36 -22.01 -16.90
N PRO A 46 -41.28 -22.29 -17.62
CA PRO A 46 -39.99 -21.73 -17.29
C PRO A 46 -40.16 -20.21 -17.21
N THR A 47 -39.83 -19.62 -16.07
CA THR A 47 -39.68 -18.17 -15.92
C THR A 47 -38.63 -17.77 -16.97
N GLU A 48 -39.02 -16.97 -17.96
CA GLU A 48 -38.07 -16.36 -18.88
C GLU A 48 -36.96 -15.71 -18.04
N ALA A 49 -35.70 -16.06 -18.34
CA ALA A 49 -34.56 -15.39 -17.74
C ALA A 49 -34.71 -13.87 -17.99
N PRO A 50 -34.44 -13.02 -17.00
CA PRO A 50 -34.56 -11.58 -17.19
C PRO A 50 -33.71 -11.18 -18.42
N THR A 51 -34.36 -10.58 -19.41
CA THR A 51 -33.68 -10.01 -20.57
C THR A 51 -32.81 -8.87 -20.07
N MET A 52 -31.49 -9.10 -19.99
CA MET A 52 -30.56 -8.04 -19.64
C MET A 52 -30.65 -6.95 -20.73
N GLU A 53 -30.78 -5.70 -20.29
CA GLU A 53 -30.69 -4.53 -21.17
C GLU A 53 -29.40 -4.59 -22.01
N PRO A 54 -29.43 -4.15 -23.29
CA PRO A 54 -28.22 -4.08 -24.10
C PRO A 54 -27.16 -3.24 -23.42
N PHE A 55 -25.95 -3.79 -23.23
CA PHE A 55 -24.85 -3.06 -22.65
C PHE A 55 -24.36 -1.96 -23.58
N VAL A 56 -24.25 -0.74 -23.08
CA VAL A 56 -23.63 0.41 -23.76
C VAL A 56 -22.38 0.77 -23.00
N GLY A 57 -21.22 0.49 -23.59
CA GLY A 57 -19.93 0.78 -22.96
C GLY A 57 -19.63 2.26 -22.93
N GLU A 58 -19.09 2.72 -21.81
CA GLU A 58 -18.54 4.07 -21.65
C GLU A 58 -17.07 4.14 -22.04
N LYS A 59 -16.58 5.37 -22.27
CA LYS A 59 -15.21 5.66 -22.60
C LYS A 59 -14.78 7.01 -22.04
N VAL A 60 -13.59 7.09 -21.48
CA VAL A 60 -12.84 8.33 -21.26
C VAL A 60 -11.64 8.34 -22.20
N GLU A 61 -11.40 9.46 -22.88
CA GLU A 61 -10.36 9.56 -23.91
C GLU A 61 -9.70 10.93 -23.92
N ALA A 62 -8.37 10.94 -24.02
CA ALA A 62 -7.61 12.16 -24.27
C ALA A 62 -7.80 12.60 -25.73
N PRO A 63 -7.77 13.93 -26.02
CA PRO A 63 -7.88 14.43 -27.40
C PRO A 63 -6.83 13.83 -28.34
N ASP A 64 -5.62 13.72 -27.88
CA ASP A 64 -4.47 13.07 -28.54
C ASP A 64 -3.33 12.86 -27.51
N CYS A 65 -2.20 12.28 -27.94
CA CYS A 65 -1.04 12.05 -27.07
C CYS A 65 -0.13 13.27 -26.87
N THR A 66 -0.52 14.47 -27.32
CA THR A 66 0.22 15.71 -27.09
C THR A 66 -0.32 16.52 -25.90
N TYR A 67 -1.38 16.04 -25.22
CA TYR A 67 -1.96 16.70 -24.06
C TYR A 67 -1.02 16.72 -22.81
N GLY A 68 0.08 15.96 -22.85
CA GLY A 68 1.12 15.94 -21.83
C GLY A 68 1.01 14.82 -20.82
N GLY A 69 0.01 13.92 -20.93
CA GLY A 69 -0.13 12.77 -20.06
C GLY A 69 0.02 11.43 -20.80
N ASN A 70 0.07 10.31 -20.04
CA ASN A 70 0.31 8.98 -20.60
C ASN A 70 -0.95 8.19 -20.95
N VAL A 71 -2.09 8.40 -20.27
CA VAL A 71 -3.33 7.69 -20.60
C VAL A 71 -3.93 8.24 -21.87
N LYS A 72 -4.13 7.38 -22.89
CA LYS A 72 -4.83 7.72 -24.13
C LYS A 72 -6.34 7.51 -24.00
N SER A 73 -6.75 6.33 -23.48
CA SER A 73 -8.17 6.06 -23.23
C SER A 73 -8.37 4.92 -22.23
N VAL A 74 -9.55 4.92 -21.57
CA VAL A 74 -10.09 3.78 -20.84
C VAL A 74 -11.49 3.52 -21.40
N GLU A 75 -11.78 2.29 -21.83
CA GLU A 75 -12.98 1.94 -22.59
C GLU A 75 -13.60 0.63 -22.08
N ALA A 76 -14.88 0.64 -21.77
CA ALA A 76 -15.68 -0.54 -21.54
C ALA A 76 -16.02 -1.18 -22.90
N VAL A 77 -15.24 -2.17 -23.30
CA VAL A 77 -15.37 -2.86 -24.62
C VAL A 77 -16.63 -3.72 -24.66
N ASP A 78 -16.91 -4.39 -23.57
CA ASP A 78 -18.16 -5.09 -23.27
C ASP A 78 -18.42 -5.04 -21.76
N ARG A 79 -19.51 -5.68 -21.29
CA ARG A 79 -19.94 -5.63 -19.89
C ARG A 79 -18.84 -6.05 -18.89
N TYR A 80 -17.93 -6.92 -19.29
CA TYR A 80 -16.91 -7.49 -18.43
C TYR A 80 -15.50 -7.40 -19.01
N SER A 81 -15.29 -6.43 -19.91
CA SER A 81 -13.98 -6.19 -20.53
C SER A 81 -13.67 -4.69 -20.58
N VAL A 82 -12.57 -4.30 -19.95
CA VAL A 82 -12.07 -2.92 -19.96
C VAL A 82 -10.72 -2.87 -20.64
N LYS A 83 -10.57 -1.93 -21.59
CA LYS A 83 -9.32 -1.68 -22.29
C LYS A 83 -8.72 -0.34 -21.84
N PHE A 84 -7.48 -0.39 -21.41
CA PHE A 84 -6.63 0.76 -21.13
C PHE A 84 -5.65 0.95 -22.28
N SER A 85 -5.56 2.15 -22.83
CA SER A 85 -4.61 2.51 -23.89
C SER A 85 -3.74 3.66 -23.42
N PHE A 86 -2.44 3.57 -23.69
CA PHE A 86 -1.43 4.52 -23.25
C PHE A 86 -0.73 5.18 -24.44
N CYS A 87 -0.25 6.40 -24.26
CA CYS A 87 0.55 7.13 -25.23
C CYS A 87 1.99 6.60 -25.32
N ASN A 88 2.52 6.13 -24.20
CA ASN A 88 3.83 5.48 -24.09
C ASN A 88 3.67 4.12 -23.40
N PRO A 89 4.63 3.20 -23.55
CA PRO A 89 4.63 1.93 -22.82
C PRO A 89 4.44 2.09 -21.31
N GLU A 90 3.55 1.26 -20.73
CA GLU A 90 3.27 1.25 -19.28
C GLU A 90 3.38 -0.19 -18.72
N PRO A 91 4.59 -0.74 -18.63
CA PRO A 91 4.79 -2.10 -18.15
C PRO A 91 4.51 -2.27 -16.66
N ALA A 92 4.49 -1.18 -15.89
CA ALA A 92 4.17 -1.18 -14.47
C ALA A 92 2.67 -1.05 -14.17
N PHE A 93 1.79 -1.06 -15.20
CA PHE A 93 0.35 -0.80 -15.04
C PHE A 93 -0.29 -1.61 -13.92
N ILE A 94 -0.09 -2.94 -13.90
CA ILE A 94 -0.66 -3.82 -12.87
C ILE A 94 -0.15 -3.46 -11.47
N ALA A 95 1.15 -3.20 -11.32
CA ALA A 95 1.73 -2.81 -10.04
C ALA A 95 1.14 -1.48 -9.54
N LYS A 96 0.94 -0.52 -10.43
CA LYS A 96 0.37 0.79 -10.11
C LYS A 96 -1.08 0.69 -9.63
N ILE A 97 -1.95 0.03 -10.41
CA ILE A 97 -3.37 -0.08 -10.05
C ILE A 97 -3.64 -0.98 -8.84
N ALA A 98 -2.67 -1.80 -8.42
CA ALA A 98 -2.75 -2.59 -7.20
C ALA A 98 -2.29 -1.82 -5.95
N SER A 99 -1.44 -0.78 -6.09
CA SER A 99 -0.61 -0.25 -5.00
C SER A 99 -1.35 0.66 -4.02
N VAL A 100 -2.25 1.49 -4.51
CA VAL A 100 -2.91 2.51 -3.68
C VAL A 100 -4.43 2.45 -3.82
N GLU A 101 -5.12 2.77 -2.75
CA GLU A 101 -6.57 2.79 -2.65
C GLU A 101 -7.20 3.92 -3.49
N ALA A 102 -6.39 4.81 -4.05
CA ALA A 102 -6.85 5.76 -5.05
C ALA A 102 -7.48 5.08 -6.28
N PHE A 103 -7.12 3.83 -6.58
CA PHE A 103 -7.67 3.05 -7.70
C PHE A 103 -8.80 2.09 -7.28
N ASP A 104 -9.39 2.28 -6.11
CA ASP A 104 -10.61 1.61 -5.68
C ASP A 104 -11.76 1.91 -6.64
N ILE A 105 -12.57 0.89 -6.97
CA ILE A 105 -13.65 1.03 -7.94
C ILE A 105 -14.96 1.36 -7.25
N TYR A 106 -15.65 2.37 -7.77
CA TYR A 106 -16.94 2.88 -7.29
C TYR A 106 -18.08 2.47 -8.21
N ASP A 107 -19.27 2.31 -7.62
CA ASP A 107 -20.53 2.14 -8.36
C ASP A 107 -20.82 3.38 -9.22
N GLN A 108 -20.92 3.19 -10.54
CA GLN A 108 -21.21 4.25 -11.50
C GLN A 108 -22.50 4.99 -11.16
N GLY A 109 -23.57 4.25 -10.80
CA GLY A 109 -24.84 4.83 -10.45
C GLY A 109 -24.75 5.74 -9.24
N TYR A 110 -23.98 5.33 -8.23
CA TYR A 110 -23.74 6.12 -7.03
C TYR A 110 -22.86 7.34 -7.31
N LEU A 111 -21.82 7.21 -8.12
CA LEU A 111 -21.03 8.35 -8.59
C LEU A 111 -21.88 9.35 -9.38
N GLN A 112 -22.80 8.88 -10.20
CA GLN A 112 -23.70 9.74 -10.97
C GLN A 112 -24.72 10.46 -10.07
N GLU A 113 -25.28 9.79 -9.07
CA GLU A 113 -26.20 10.34 -8.09
C GLU A 113 -25.55 11.44 -7.24
N THR A 114 -24.36 11.16 -6.72
CA THR A 114 -23.62 12.07 -5.84
C THR A 114 -22.78 13.12 -6.59
N GLY A 115 -22.51 12.90 -7.88
CA GLY A 115 -21.58 13.72 -8.66
C GLY A 115 -20.14 13.60 -8.16
N GLY A 116 -19.79 12.52 -7.43
CA GLY A 116 -18.50 12.33 -6.77
C GLY A 116 -18.26 13.30 -5.61
N ASP A 117 -19.34 13.78 -4.95
CA ASP A 117 -19.22 14.67 -3.79
C ASP A 117 -18.61 13.93 -2.60
N ALA A 118 -17.47 14.42 -2.09
CA ALA A 118 -16.75 13.77 -1.01
C ALA A 118 -17.54 13.67 0.29
N VAL A 119 -18.47 14.61 0.57
CA VAL A 119 -19.31 14.54 1.78
C VAL A 119 -20.28 13.39 1.68
N ALA A 120 -20.98 13.25 0.55
CA ALA A 120 -21.89 12.13 0.30
C ALA A 120 -21.17 10.78 0.34
N MET A 121 -19.98 10.71 -0.28
CA MET A 121 -19.13 9.51 -0.29
C MET A 121 -18.63 9.14 1.11
N ASN A 122 -18.39 10.13 1.98
CA ASN A 122 -17.98 9.89 3.38
C ASN A 122 -19.14 9.45 4.28
N GLU A 123 -20.35 9.97 4.03
CA GLU A 123 -21.53 9.63 4.82
C GLU A 123 -22.04 8.21 4.54
N ASN A 124 -21.90 7.76 3.30
CA ASN A 124 -22.46 6.50 2.82
C ASN A 124 -21.55 5.83 1.77
N PRO A 125 -20.34 5.40 2.14
CA PRO A 125 -19.43 4.79 1.16
C PRO A 125 -20.03 3.48 0.62
N VAL A 126 -20.07 3.36 -0.71
CA VAL A 126 -20.58 2.19 -1.43
C VAL A 126 -19.43 1.50 -2.13
N GLY A 127 -19.04 0.32 -1.65
CA GLY A 127 -17.90 -0.43 -2.19
C GLY A 127 -18.17 -1.92 -2.29
N THR A 128 -17.19 -2.65 -2.80
CA THR A 128 -17.22 -4.11 -2.99
C THR A 128 -16.35 -4.85 -1.98
N GLY A 129 -15.76 -4.15 -1.00
CA GLY A 129 -14.83 -4.70 -0.01
C GLY A 129 -15.48 -5.63 1.02
N ALA A 130 -14.63 -6.21 1.86
CA ALA A 130 -15.01 -7.21 2.88
C ALA A 130 -15.95 -6.64 3.96
N TYR A 131 -15.83 -5.37 4.23
CA TYR A 131 -16.63 -4.64 5.21
C TYR A 131 -17.36 -3.46 4.57
N MET A 132 -18.35 -2.94 5.30
CA MET A 132 -19.05 -1.69 5.01
C MET A 132 -19.06 -0.83 6.26
N VAL A 133 -19.15 0.50 6.12
CA VAL A 133 -19.23 1.42 7.23
C VAL A 133 -20.61 1.32 7.87
N SER A 134 -20.64 1.06 9.16
CA SER A 134 -21.87 1.11 9.98
C SER A 134 -22.02 2.45 10.68
N GLU A 135 -20.90 3.05 11.10
CA GLU A 135 -20.90 4.31 11.85
C GLU A 135 -19.53 5.00 11.70
N TRP A 136 -19.53 6.31 11.56
CA TRP A 136 -18.35 7.14 11.71
C TRP A 136 -18.61 8.25 12.73
N VAL A 137 -18.08 8.09 13.94
CA VAL A 137 -18.09 9.11 14.98
C VAL A 137 -16.84 9.96 14.84
N ARG A 138 -17.00 11.14 14.25
CA ARG A 138 -15.87 12.06 14.01
C ARG A 138 -15.16 12.40 15.30
N GLY A 139 -13.81 12.32 15.27
CA GLY A 139 -12.94 12.54 16.41
C GLY A 139 -12.82 11.37 17.38
N ASP A 140 -13.48 10.22 17.13
CA ASP A 140 -13.45 9.05 18.03
C ASP A 140 -13.15 7.73 17.29
N HIS A 141 -14.05 7.26 16.40
CA HIS A 141 -13.87 5.97 15.73
C HIS A 141 -14.70 5.79 14.46
N ILE A 142 -14.37 4.77 13.69
CA ILE A 142 -15.19 4.21 12.61
C ILE A 142 -15.48 2.75 12.95
N THR A 143 -16.77 2.36 12.89
CA THR A 143 -17.22 0.98 13.03
C THR A 143 -17.57 0.40 11.68
N LEU A 144 -16.98 -0.76 11.38
CA LEU A 144 -17.21 -1.54 10.18
C LEU A 144 -17.93 -2.85 10.52
N VAL A 145 -18.84 -3.27 9.65
CA VAL A 145 -19.54 -4.56 9.72
C VAL A 145 -19.32 -5.34 8.42
N PRO A 146 -19.38 -6.69 8.45
CA PRO A 146 -19.21 -7.48 7.24
C PRO A 146 -20.17 -7.08 6.13
N ASN A 147 -19.66 -6.91 4.92
CA ASN A 147 -20.47 -6.70 3.73
C ASN A 147 -21.17 -8.02 3.33
N PRO A 148 -22.51 -8.10 3.35
CA PRO A 148 -23.21 -9.33 3.00
C PRO A 148 -23.03 -9.74 1.54
N ASN A 149 -22.68 -8.77 0.67
CA ASN A 149 -22.49 -8.96 -0.76
C ASN A 149 -21.02 -9.22 -1.14
N TYR A 150 -20.11 -9.32 -0.15
CA TYR A 150 -18.70 -9.52 -0.44
C TYR A 150 -18.46 -10.81 -1.24
N PHE A 151 -17.76 -10.69 -2.35
CA PHE A 151 -17.47 -11.80 -3.28
C PHE A 151 -16.32 -12.71 -2.83
N GLY A 152 -15.55 -12.28 -1.82
CA GLY A 152 -14.43 -13.04 -1.26
C GLY A 152 -14.81 -13.85 -0.02
N GLU A 153 -13.78 -14.26 0.73
CA GLU A 153 -13.95 -14.98 1.99
C GLU A 153 -14.52 -14.01 3.07
N LYS A 154 -15.57 -14.45 3.75
CA LYS A 154 -16.22 -13.62 4.77
C LYS A 154 -15.25 -13.25 5.90
N PRO A 155 -15.30 -11.99 6.39
CA PRO A 155 -14.52 -11.57 7.54
C PRO A 155 -14.70 -12.47 8.77
N ALA A 156 -13.60 -12.72 9.48
CA ALA A 156 -13.61 -13.57 10.68
C ALA A 156 -14.29 -12.88 11.87
N ASN A 157 -14.24 -11.55 11.93
CA ASN A 157 -14.85 -10.76 12.99
C ASN A 157 -16.18 -10.13 12.50
N SER A 158 -17.17 -10.12 13.36
CA SER A 158 -18.49 -9.49 13.11
C SER A 158 -18.47 -7.96 13.26
N THR A 159 -17.42 -7.43 13.88
CA THR A 159 -17.22 -5.99 14.09
C THR A 159 -15.75 -5.64 13.96
N PHE A 160 -15.46 -4.59 13.21
CA PHE A 160 -14.12 -4.04 13.13
C PHE A 160 -14.18 -2.54 13.42
N ILE A 161 -13.40 -2.06 14.40
CA ILE A 161 -13.39 -0.67 14.84
C ILE A 161 -12.01 -0.09 14.60
N PHE A 162 -11.92 0.98 13.81
CA PHE A 162 -10.74 1.82 13.74
C PHE A 162 -10.86 2.95 14.76
N LYS A 163 -9.83 3.07 15.60
CA LYS A 163 -9.59 4.21 16.48
C LYS A 163 -8.33 4.95 16.05
N TRP A 164 -8.11 6.12 16.60
CA TRP A 164 -6.89 6.87 16.32
C TRP A 164 -6.41 7.65 17.53
N ASN A 165 -5.10 7.77 17.62
CA ASN A 165 -4.41 8.64 18.55
C ASN A 165 -3.03 8.97 17.97
N LYS A 166 -2.70 10.25 17.82
CA LYS A 166 -1.42 10.67 17.26
C LYS A 166 -0.21 10.33 18.15
N GLU A 167 -0.42 10.19 19.46
CA GLU A 167 0.63 9.90 20.44
C GLU A 167 0.87 8.37 20.52
N ALA A 168 2.05 7.90 20.07
CA ALA A 168 2.40 6.48 20.06
C ALA A 168 2.33 5.84 21.45
N ALA A 169 2.83 6.53 22.49
CA ALA A 169 2.76 6.04 23.86
C ALA A 169 1.32 5.84 24.36
N ALA A 170 0.37 6.67 23.93
CA ALA A 170 -1.04 6.48 24.29
C ALA A 170 -1.63 5.26 23.58
N ARG A 171 -1.30 5.03 22.29
CA ARG A 171 -1.71 3.79 21.60
C ARG A 171 -1.15 2.55 22.29
N LEU A 172 0.12 2.57 22.72
CA LEU A 172 0.72 1.46 23.46
C LEU A 172 0.02 1.20 24.80
N LEU A 173 -0.32 2.23 25.55
CA LEU A 173 -1.08 2.10 26.81
C LEU A 173 -2.47 1.49 26.58
N ASP A 174 -3.17 1.87 25.50
CA ASP A 174 -4.45 1.27 25.14
C ASP A 174 -4.32 -0.21 24.77
N LEU A 175 -3.24 -0.59 24.07
CA LEU A 175 -2.94 -1.99 23.74
C LEU A 175 -2.65 -2.81 25.02
N GLN A 176 -1.82 -2.30 25.92
CA GLN A 176 -1.50 -2.95 27.19
C GLN A 176 -2.73 -3.12 28.10
N ALA A 177 -3.64 -2.16 28.06
CA ALA A 177 -4.91 -2.23 28.81
C ALA A 177 -5.94 -3.15 28.17
N GLY A 178 -5.70 -3.64 26.94
CA GLY A 178 -6.65 -4.43 26.18
C GLY A 178 -7.83 -3.62 25.61
N ASN A 179 -7.73 -2.29 25.57
CA ASN A 179 -8.75 -1.40 24.98
C ASN A 179 -8.75 -1.47 23.45
N VAL A 180 -7.64 -1.90 22.85
CA VAL A 180 -7.49 -2.16 21.42
C VAL A 180 -6.82 -3.51 21.20
N SER A 181 -7.11 -4.14 20.05
CA SER A 181 -6.54 -5.43 19.64
C SER A 181 -5.17 -5.28 18.97
N GLY A 182 -4.91 -4.10 18.36
CA GLY A 182 -3.66 -3.81 17.68
C GLY A 182 -3.43 -2.31 17.49
N ILE A 183 -2.16 -1.95 17.24
CA ILE A 183 -1.72 -0.56 17.03
C ILE A 183 -0.77 -0.47 15.84
N ALA A 184 -0.85 0.64 15.12
CA ALA A 184 0.09 1.03 14.09
C ALA A 184 1.24 1.88 14.64
N GLU A 185 2.27 2.08 13.81
CA GLU A 185 3.39 3.01 14.01
C GLU A 185 4.04 2.88 15.40
N VAL A 186 4.47 1.64 15.73
CA VAL A 186 5.27 1.36 16.94
C VAL A 186 6.63 2.03 16.80
N THR A 187 7.00 2.85 17.79
CA THR A 187 8.28 3.55 17.79
C THR A 187 9.42 2.67 18.30
N SER A 188 10.68 3.04 18.02
CA SER A 188 11.85 2.33 18.54
C SER A 188 11.90 2.32 20.07
N ASP A 189 11.37 3.36 20.71
CA ASP A 189 11.35 3.49 22.18
C ASP A 189 10.33 2.52 22.83
N ASP A 190 9.28 2.13 22.11
CA ASP A 190 8.24 1.22 22.58
C ASP A 190 8.65 -0.27 22.45
N LEU A 191 9.60 -0.60 21.56
CA LEU A 191 10.00 -1.97 21.27
C LEU A 191 10.40 -2.79 22.51
N PRO A 192 11.26 -2.29 23.44
CA PRO A 192 11.63 -3.07 24.63
C PRO A 192 10.42 -3.41 25.51
N THR A 193 9.48 -2.49 25.63
CA THR A 193 8.25 -2.67 26.42
C THR A 193 7.37 -3.77 25.82
N ILE A 194 7.16 -3.72 24.49
CA ILE A 194 6.33 -4.72 23.78
C ILE A 194 7.00 -6.10 23.82
N GLN A 195 8.31 -6.17 23.60
CA GLN A 195 9.05 -7.44 23.61
C GLN A 195 9.12 -8.10 25.00
N ALA A 196 9.03 -7.32 26.08
CA ALA A 196 9.03 -7.84 27.46
C ALA A 196 7.65 -8.32 27.94
N ASP A 197 6.56 -7.91 27.28
CA ASP A 197 5.20 -8.27 27.68
C ASP A 197 4.72 -9.52 26.93
N PRO A 198 4.49 -10.66 27.63
CA PRO A 198 4.05 -11.91 26.97
C PRO A 198 2.61 -11.83 26.42
N ASN A 199 1.84 -10.80 26.78
CA ASN A 199 0.50 -10.57 26.25
C ASN A 199 0.51 -9.78 24.93
N LEU A 200 1.67 -9.29 24.49
CA LEU A 200 1.84 -8.52 23.27
C LEU A 200 2.67 -9.27 22.26
N ALA A 201 2.41 -9.03 20.98
CA ALA A 201 3.17 -9.56 19.87
C ALA A 201 3.58 -8.44 18.91
N LEU A 202 4.86 -8.39 18.57
CA LEU A 202 5.42 -7.44 17.61
C LEU A 202 5.46 -8.07 16.23
N TYR A 203 4.93 -7.36 15.25
CA TYR A 203 4.92 -7.79 13.85
C TYR A 203 5.68 -6.79 12.98
N PRO A 204 6.91 -7.12 12.54
CA PRO A 204 7.62 -6.31 11.55
C PRO A 204 6.88 -6.33 10.21
N ARG A 205 6.56 -5.14 9.70
CA ARG A 205 6.00 -4.93 8.37
C ARG A 205 7.13 -4.59 7.41
N LYS A 206 7.40 -5.46 6.47
CA LYS A 206 8.37 -5.19 5.41
C LYS A 206 7.79 -4.14 4.48
N VAL A 207 8.48 -3.04 4.32
CA VAL A 207 8.16 -2.00 3.34
C VAL A 207 9.33 -1.89 2.36
N ASN A 208 9.00 -1.71 1.08
CA ASN A 208 10.03 -1.48 0.09
C ASN A 208 10.49 -0.03 0.19
N ASN A 209 11.66 0.18 0.77
CA ASN A 209 12.29 1.48 0.96
C ASN A 209 13.81 1.34 0.97
N PHE A 210 14.53 2.44 0.89
CA PHE A 210 15.95 2.49 1.19
C PHE A 210 16.38 3.80 1.86
N LEU A 211 17.42 3.73 2.71
CA LEU A 211 18.30 4.84 3.02
C LEU A 211 19.50 4.78 2.09
N TYR A 212 19.94 5.93 1.58
CA TYR A 212 21.18 6.04 0.84
C TYR A 212 22.03 7.23 1.29
N LEU A 213 23.34 7.05 1.16
CA LEU A 213 24.32 8.13 1.16
C LEU A 213 24.51 8.56 -0.30
N GLY A 214 23.95 9.72 -0.64
CA GLY A 214 24.07 10.33 -1.97
C GLY A 214 25.45 10.94 -2.16
N ILE A 215 25.97 10.83 -3.37
CA ILE A 215 27.26 11.35 -3.78
C ILE A 215 27.06 12.15 -5.07
N ASN A 216 27.49 13.44 -5.07
CA ASN A 216 27.44 14.22 -6.30
C ASN A 216 28.71 13.97 -7.12
N ASN A 217 28.58 13.27 -8.24
CA ASN A 217 29.69 12.88 -9.11
C ASN A 217 30.26 14.02 -9.97
N THR A 218 29.81 15.26 -9.80
CA THR A 218 30.38 16.45 -10.44
C THR A 218 31.27 17.25 -9.49
N MET A 219 31.31 16.88 -8.22
CA MET A 219 32.08 17.57 -7.18
C MET A 219 33.35 16.79 -6.84
N PRO A 220 34.58 17.35 -7.09
CA PRO A 220 35.81 16.69 -6.70
C PRO A 220 35.91 16.47 -5.17
N PRO A 221 36.36 15.29 -4.72
CA PRO A 221 36.99 14.20 -5.49
C PRO A 221 35.98 13.12 -5.96
N PHE A 222 34.68 13.33 -5.82
CA PHE A 222 33.65 12.34 -6.14
C PHE A 222 33.36 12.21 -7.65
N ASP A 223 33.96 13.05 -8.48
CA ASP A 223 34.06 12.88 -9.95
C ASP A 223 34.90 11.66 -10.35
N ASN A 224 35.80 11.20 -9.46
CA ASN A 224 36.58 9.98 -9.65
C ASN A 224 35.77 8.72 -9.20
N GLU A 225 35.58 7.79 -10.14
CA GLU A 225 34.87 6.53 -9.89
C GLU A 225 35.51 5.68 -8.79
N LYS A 226 36.86 5.61 -8.77
CA LYS A 226 37.59 4.83 -7.76
C LYS A 226 37.42 5.38 -6.35
N VAL A 227 37.30 6.70 -6.23
CA VAL A 227 36.98 7.34 -4.95
C VAL A 227 35.58 6.95 -4.48
N ARG A 228 34.57 6.97 -5.37
CA ARG A 228 33.21 6.55 -5.00
C ARG A 228 33.15 5.07 -4.62
N GLN A 229 33.84 4.19 -5.37
CA GLN A 229 33.97 2.76 -5.03
C GLN A 229 34.60 2.56 -3.64
N ALA A 230 35.66 3.31 -3.33
CA ALA A 230 36.29 3.26 -2.01
C ALA A 230 35.33 3.72 -0.89
N PHE A 231 34.59 4.81 -1.10
CA PHE A 231 33.59 5.28 -0.12
C PHE A 231 32.51 4.22 0.15
N ALA A 232 32.06 3.49 -0.87
CA ALA A 232 31.10 2.40 -0.68
C ALA A 232 31.65 1.28 0.22
N MET A 233 32.95 1.00 0.15
CA MET A 233 33.62 0.01 1.01
C MET A 233 33.83 0.47 2.45
N LEU A 234 33.65 1.77 2.76
CA LEU A 234 33.85 2.34 4.10
C LEU A 234 32.55 2.34 4.94
N VAL A 235 31.41 2.03 4.37
CA VAL A 235 30.12 2.01 5.07
C VAL A 235 29.79 0.59 5.52
N ASP A 236 29.90 0.34 6.84
CA ASP A 236 29.45 -0.90 7.49
C ASP A 236 27.92 -0.87 7.62
N LYS A 237 27.26 -1.31 6.55
CA LYS A 237 25.78 -1.33 6.45
C LYS A 237 25.17 -2.24 7.51
N GLN A 238 25.78 -3.40 7.82
CA GLN A 238 25.28 -4.33 8.79
C GLN A 238 25.27 -3.71 10.20
N ARG A 239 26.37 -3.09 10.62
CA ARG A 239 26.46 -2.42 11.92
C ARG A 239 25.45 -1.27 12.06
N ILE A 240 25.21 -0.50 10.98
CA ILE A 240 24.21 0.56 10.99
C ILE A 240 22.80 -0.02 11.23
N VAL A 241 22.47 -1.14 10.57
CA VAL A 241 21.18 -1.79 10.76
C VAL A 241 21.04 -2.34 12.17
N ASP A 242 22.04 -3.05 12.68
CA ASP A 242 22.02 -3.67 14.00
C ASP A 242 21.89 -2.63 15.14
N ASP A 243 22.54 -1.46 14.99
CA ASP A 243 22.59 -0.44 16.02
C ASP A 243 21.38 0.52 16.02
N PHE A 244 20.72 0.74 14.85
CA PHE A 244 19.78 1.86 14.71
C PHE A 244 18.41 1.49 14.15
N TYR A 245 18.23 0.30 13.58
CA TYR A 245 16.98 -0.05 12.92
C TYR A 245 16.12 -1.01 13.75
N ALA A 246 14.85 -0.98 13.47
CA ALA A 246 13.89 -1.89 14.08
C ALA A 246 14.08 -3.34 13.59
N PRO A 247 13.66 -4.36 14.37
CA PRO A 247 13.70 -5.75 13.96
C PRO A 247 13.04 -6.00 12.59
N GLY A 248 13.68 -6.86 11.78
CA GLY A 248 13.24 -7.16 10.42
C GLY A 248 13.83 -6.26 9.34
N SER A 249 14.48 -5.14 9.71
CA SER A 249 15.27 -4.33 8.79
C SER A 249 16.53 -5.07 8.34
N VAL A 250 17.00 -4.79 7.12
CA VAL A 250 18.15 -5.48 6.53
C VAL A 250 19.12 -4.49 5.88
N PRO A 251 20.43 -4.79 5.88
CA PRO A 251 21.38 -4.00 5.08
C PRO A 251 21.06 -4.14 3.59
N ALA A 252 21.15 -3.04 2.88
CA ALA A 252 20.94 -3.05 1.43
C ALA A 252 22.15 -3.70 0.73
N THR A 253 21.87 -4.65 -0.16
CA THR A 253 22.90 -5.36 -0.96
C THR A 253 22.96 -4.88 -2.40
N GLN A 254 21.94 -4.15 -2.84
CA GLN A 254 21.82 -3.56 -4.17
C GLN A 254 20.82 -2.40 -4.15
N PHE A 255 20.65 -1.74 -5.30
CA PHE A 255 19.87 -0.50 -5.38
C PHE A 255 18.39 -0.67 -5.03
N VAL A 256 17.75 -1.74 -5.48
CA VAL A 256 16.33 -2.00 -5.19
C VAL A 256 16.14 -3.04 -4.09
N PRO A 257 15.08 -2.94 -3.25
CA PRO A 257 14.77 -3.96 -2.26
C PRO A 257 14.27 -5.27 -2.88
N SER A 258 14.39 -6.36 -2.11
CA SER A 258 14.09 -7.73 -2.58
C SER A 258 12.63 -7.97 -3.01
N GLY A 259 11.70 -7.09 -2.61
CA GLY A 259 10.29 -7.15 -3.01
C GLY A 259 10.03 -6.63 -4.42
N VAL A 260 11.00 -5.96 -5.06
CA VAL A 260 10.83 -5.32 -6.38
C VAL A 260 11.28 -6.27 -7.49
N LYS A 261 10.33 -6.90 -8.16
CA LYS A 261 10.59 -7.79 -9.31
C LYS A 261 9.62 -7.47 -10.47
N PRO A 262 10.15 -7.29 -11.70
CA PRO A 262 11.57 -7.31 -12.09
C PRO A 262 12.36 -6.14 -11.50
N GLY A 263 13.66 -6.33 -11.31
CA GLY A 263 14.59 -5.31 -10.78
C GLY A 263 15.63 -5.88 -9.81
N TYR A 264 15.19 -6.57 -8.77
CA TYR A 264 16.08 -7.21 -7.82
C TYR A 264 16.77 -8.45 -8.41
N THR A 265 18.08 -8.50 -8.30
CA THR A 265 18.91 -9.64 -8.75
C THR A 265 19.25 -10.54 -7.56
N ASP A 266 18.75 -11.77 -7.56
CA ASP A 266 18.95 -12.71 -6.45
C ASP A 266 20.46 -13.01 -6.27
N GLY A 267 20.95 -12.88 -5.04
CA GLY A 267 22.32 -13.16 -4.66
C GLY A 267 23.37 -12.11 -5.10
N PHE A 268 22.96 -11.02 -5.73
CA PHE A 268 23.86 -9.93 -6.08
C PHE A 268 24.18 -9.05 -4.86
N VAL A 269 25.44 -8.64 -4.75
CA VAL A 269 25.95 -7.70 -3.73
C VAL A 269 26.78 -6.64 -4.42
N ASP A 270 26.39 -5.37 -4.28
CA ASP A 270 27.01 -4.23 -4.94
C ASP A 270 28.42 -3.93 -4.42
N THR A 271 28.64 -4.07 -3.11
CA THR A 271 29.93 -3.82 -2.47
C THR A 271 30.04 -4.58 -1.15
N THR A 272 31.27 -4.78 -0.68
CA THR A 272 31.60 -5.37 0.62
C THR A 272 32.40 -4.39 1.45
N TYR A 273 32.15 -4.37 2.77
CA TYR A 273 32.90 -3.53 3.72
C TYR A 273 34.35 -3.99 3.80
N ASP A 274 35.31 -3.09 3.50
CA ASP A 274 36.76 -3.33 3.57
C ASP A 274 37.51 -2.01 3.67
N VAL A 275 37.77 -1.58 4.90
CA VAL A 275 38.46 -0.32 5.20
C VAL A 275 39.88 -0.30 4.67
N ALA A 276 40.60 -1.43 4.79
CA ALA A 276 42.01 -1.48 4.38
C ALA A 276 42.15 -1.28 2.87
N LYS A 277 41.34 -1.99 2.07
CA LYS A 277 41.32 -1.86 0.62
C LYS A 277 40.80 -0.48 0.19
N ALA A 278 39.82 0.06 0.83
CA ALA A 278 39.32 1.41 0.54
C ALA A 278 40.39 2.48 0.72
N VAL A 279 41.10 2.44 1.87
CA VAL A 279 42.22 3.39 2.13
C VAL A 279 43.35 3.24 1.14
N GLU A 280 43.71 2.01 0.71
CA GLU A 280 44.67 1.77 -0.33
C GLU A 280 44.25 2.42 -1.67
N MET A 281 42.99 2.20 -2.07
CA MET A 281 42.42 2.80 -3.29
C MET A 281 42.43 4.32 -3.22
N LEU A 282 41.99 4.93 -2.10
CA LEU A 282 42.00 6.38 -1.95
C LEU A 282 43.41 6.98 -2.03
N LYS A 283 44.41 6.32 -1.44
CA LYS A 283 45.83 6.75 -1.55
C LYS A 283 46.32 6.66 -2.99
N ALA A 284 45.96 5.59 -3.70
CA ALA A 284 46.36 5.42 -5.11
C ALA A 284 45.78 6.50 -6.04
N GLU A 285 44.58 6.98 -5.73
CA GLU A 285 43.91 8.05 -6.48
C GLU A 285 44.29 9.47 -6.00
N GLY A 286 45.21 9.60 -5.04
CA GLY A 286 45.64 10.90 -4.53
C GLY A 286 44.60 11.66 -3.73
N PHE A 287 43.71 10.93 -3.04
CA PHE A 287 42.67 11.53 -2.20
C PHE A 287 43.23 12.40 -1.08
N ASP A 288 42.66 13.60 -0.89
CA ASP A 288 43.13 14.52 0.15
C ASP A 288 42.50 14.23 1.52
N PHE A 289 43.21 13.47 2.34
CA PHE A 289 42.82 13.18 3.72
C PHE A 289 42.88 14.40 4.68
N ASN A 290 43.45 15.54 4.23
CA ASN A 290 43.51 16.76 5.03
C ASN A 290 42.28 17.63 4.84
N LYS A 291 41.61 17.54 3.69
CA LYS A 291 40.36 18.24 3.40
C LYS A 291 39.26 17.72 4.35
N GLU A 292 38.41 18.63 4.83
CA GLU A 292 37.16 18.28 5.51
C GLU A 292 36.01 18.28 4.49
N TYR A 293 35.27 17.18 4.44
CA TYR A 293 34.11 17.00 3.56
C TYR A 293 32.82 17.25 4.34
N THR A 294 31.77 17.69 3.66
CA THR A 294 30.47 17.96 4.32
C THR A 294 29.49 16.81 4.02
N LEU A 295 28.91 16.26 5.08
CA LEU A 295 27.81 15.30 5.00
C LEU A 295 26.53 15.97 5.53
N SER A 296 25.64 16.29 4.61
CA SER A 296 24.38 16.97 4.91
C SER A 296 23.24 15.99 5.17
N TYR A 297 22.33 16.32 6.07
CA TYR A 297 21.12 15.55 6.36
C TYR A 297 20.03 16.44 6.96
N ALA A 298 18.77 15.95 6.90
CA ALA A 298 17.65 16.58 7.61
C ALA A 298 17.23 15.74 8.82
N GLU A 299 16.89 16.40 9.93
CA GLU A 299 16.34 15.76 11.14
C GLU A 299 14.87 15.41 10.91
N ARG A 300 14.64 14.38 10.09
CA ARG A 300 13.29 13.89 9.76
C ARG A 300 13.25 12.37 9.80
N THR A 301 12.62 11.84 10.85
CA THR A 301 12.43 10.39 11.01
C THR A 301 11.58 9.80 9.88
N ARG A 302 12.03 8.68 9.34
CA ARG A 302 11.36 7.87 8.32
C ARG A 302 11.63 6.39 8.61
N PRO A 303 10.81 5.45 8.12
CA PRO A 303 11.11 4.02 8.24
C PRO A 303 12.50 3.66 7.74
N TYR A 304 12.94 4.29 6.65
CA TYR A 304 14.30 4.12 6.10
C TYR A 304 15.37 4.94 6.81
N PHE A 305 15.03 5.95 7.62
CA PHE A 305 15.96 6.81 8.36
C PHE A 305 15.44 7.05 9.78
N PRO A 306 15.42 6.01 10.65
CA PRO A 306 14.71 6.04 11.92
C PRO A 306 15.37 6.92 12.98
N GLN A 307 16.69 7.10 12.93
CA GLN A 307 17.48 7.90 13.87
C GLN A 307 18.51 8.77 13.11
N PRO A 308 18.07 9.85 12.42
CA PRO A 308 18.89 10.58 11.46
C PRO A 308 20.24 11.03 12.00
N THR A 309 20.26 11.76 13.12
CA THR A 309 21.50 12.26 13.72
C THR A 309 22.45 11.14 14.14
N LYS A 310 21.94 10.05 14.74
CA LYS A 310 22.79 8.95 15.19
C LYS A 310 23.39 8.16 14.03
N ILE A 311 22.61 7.93 12.97
CA ILE A 311 23.10 7.25 11.76
C ILE A 311 24.14 8.12 11.05
N ALA A 312 23.93 9.44 10.96
CA ALA A 312 24.91 10.37 10.39
C ALA A 312 26.22 10.36 11.19
N GLN A 313 26.16 10.36 12.52
CA GLN A 313 27.32 10.24 13.40
C GLN A 313 28.05 8.89 13.26
N ALA A 314 27.31 7.80 13.08
CA ALA A 314 27.90 6.48 12.86
C ALA A 314 28.69 6.43 11.55
N VAL A 315 28.12 6.94 10.44
CA VAL A 315 28.84 7.02 9.17
C VAL A 315 30.04 7.97 9.26
N GLN A 316 29.90 9.12 9.93
CA GLN A 316 31.02 10.01 10.21
C GLN A 316 32.15 9.27 10.94
N ALA A 317 31.84 8.47 11.95
CA ALA A 317 32.83 7.70 12.72
C ALA A 317 33.51 6.63 11.85
N GLN A 318 32.76 5.91 11.02
CA GLN A 318 33.32 4.91 10.08
C GLN A 318 34.28 5.56 9.06
N LEU A 319 33.93 6.73 8.52
CA LEU A 319 34.81 7.49 7.63
C LEU A 319 36.06 8.01 8.38
N ALA A 320 35.93 8.39 9.66
CA ALA A 320 37.06 8.82 10.49
C ALA A 320 38.02 7.65 10.80
N GLU A 321 37.56 6.41 10.92
CA GLU A 321 38.42 5.21 11.03
C GLU A 321 39.33 5.04 9.82
N ALA A 322 38.89 5.47 8.62
CA ALA A 322 39.69 5.52 7.40
C ALA A 322 40.55 6.78 7.28
N GLY A 323 40.54 7.68 8.28
CA GLY A 323 41.28 8.94 8.29
C GLY A 323 40.61 10.08 7.53
N ILE A 324 39.35 9.94 7.11
CA ILE A 324 38.58 10.96 6.39
C ILE A 324 37.89 11.89 7.38
N LYS A 325 38.09 13.19 7.21
CA LYS A 325 37.45 14.23 8.05
C LYS A 325 36.12 14.61 7.45
N VAL A 326 35.04 14.45 8.22
CA VAL A 326 33.68 14.80 7.79
C VAL A 326 33.04 15.72 8.80
N LYS A 327 32.51 16.85 8.32
CA LYS A 327 31.62 17.75 9.06
C LYS A 327 30.18 17.32 8.81
N LEU A 328 29.38 17.13 9.86
CA LEU A 328 27.94 16.92 9.77
C LEU A 328 27.24 18.29 9.66
N GLU A 329 26.32 18.41 8.72
CA GLU A 329 25.48 19.57 8.52
C GLU A 329 24.00 19.17 8.51
N MET A 330 23.32 19.50 9.62
CA MET A 330 21.88 19.28 9.76
C MET A 330 21.12 20.49 9.22
N GLU A 331 20.09 20.26 8.43
CA GLU A 331 19.30 21.32 7.79
C GLU A 331 17.79 21.06 7.92
N GLU A 332 17.02 22.16 7.85
CA GLU A 332 15.57 22.09 7.78
C GLU A 332 15.12 21.48 6.44
N TRP A 333 14.12 20.60 6.49
CA TRP A 333 13.64 19.86 5.31
C TRP A 333 13.25 20.72 4.12
N ALA A 334 12.56 21.85 4.39
CA ALA A 334 12.07 22.75 3.34
C ALA A 334 13.20 23.41 2.53
N THR A 335 14.39 23.59 3.11
CA THR A 335 15.59 24.12 2.43
C THR A 335 16.50 23.01 1.94
N TYR A 336 16.58 21.92 2.68
CA TYR A 336 17.43 20.78 2.39
C TYR A 336 17.08 20.07 1.07
N LEU A 337 15.80 19.67 0.91
CA LEU A 337 15.38 18.89 -0.25
C LEU A 337 15.58 19.64 -1.60
N PRO A 338 15.21 20.93 -1.74
CA PRO A 338 15.52 21.68 -2.94
C PRO A 338 17.02 21.79 -3.22
N ALA A 339 17.87 21.99 -2.19
CA ALA A 339 19.32 22.07 -2.35
C ALA A 339 19.93 20.74 -2.82
N VAL A 340 19.45 19.59 -2.27
CA VAL A 340 19.85 18.27 -2.75
C VAL A 340 19.46 18.08 -4.22
N ARG A 341 18.20 18.37 -4.58
CA ARG A 341 17.69 18.20 -5.95
C ARG A 341 18.41 19.09 -6.97
N ALA A 342 18.90 20.24 -6.54
CA ALA A 342 19.70 21.16 -7.35
C ALA A 342 21.21 20.78 -7.39
N GLY A 343 21.61 19.62 -6.85
CA GLY A 343 22.99 19.15 -6.87
C GLY A 343 23.96 19.99 -6.04
N GLN A 344 23.50 20.67 -5.00
CA GLN A 344 24.34 21.58 -4.19
C GLN A 344 25.08 20.89 -3.03
N LYS A 345 24.87 19.58 -2.83
CA LYS A 345 25.46 18.81 -1.74
C LYS A 345 26.47 17.78 -2.27
N GLU A 346 27.67 17.73 -1.66
CA GLU A 346 28.69 16.76 -2.08
C GLU A 346 28.41 15.35 -1.55
N LEU A 347 28.06 15.25 -0.26
CA LEU A 347 27.58 14.04 0.40
C LEU A 347 26.29 14.36 1.16
N PHE A 348 25.30 13.49 1.09
CA PHE A 348 24.01 13.75 1.73
C PHE A 348 23.23 12.46 2.03
N PHE A 349 22.38 12.48 3.06
CA PHE A 349 21.44 11.40 3.31
C PHE A 349 20.06 11.72 2.78
N LEU A 350 19.52 10.79 2.02
CA LEU A 350 18.11 10.80 1.64
C LEU A 350 17.64 9.35 1.49
N GLY A 351 16.37 9.15 1.26
CA GLY A 351 15.80 7.82 1.04
C GLY A 351 14.49 7.90 0.30
N TRP A 352 13.91 6.74 0.05
CA TRP A 352 12.67 6.57 -0.68
C TRP A 352 11.84 5.45 -0.09
N SER A 353 10.53 5.60 -0.10
CA SER A 353 9.59 4.51 0.01
C SER A 353 8.84 4.45 -1.30
N GLU A 354 8.70 3.26 -1.87
CA GLU A 354 8.07 3.11 -3.17
C GLU A 354 6.58 3.46 -3.14
N ASP A 355 6.09 3.95 -4.27
CA ASP A 355 4.66 4.14 -4.51
C ASP A 355 4.01 2.87 -5.09
N TYR A 356 4.79 2.09 -5.87
CA TYR A 356 4.35 0.82 -6.46
C TYR A 356 5.53 -0.13 -6.67
N PRO A 357 5.34 -1.47 -6.54
CA PRO A 357 6.41 -2.46 -6.56
C PRO A 357 6.88 -2.79 -7.99
N ASP A 358 7.49 -1.82 -8.65
CA ASP A 358 8.12 -2.00 -9.95
C ASP A 358 9.44 -1.24 -10.02
N ALA A 359 10.42 -1.78 -10.75
CA ALA A 359 11.74 -1.19 -10.87
C ALA A 359 11.74 0.23 -11.47
N THR A 360 10.71 0.60 -12.23
CA THR A 360 10.54 1.97 -12.76
C THR A 360 10.38 3.00 -11.64
N ASN A 361 9.76 2.65 -10.51
CA ASN A 361 9.66 3.54 -9.34
C ASN A 361 11.00 3.80 -8.63
N TRP A 362 12.03 3.07 -9.01
CA TRP A 362 13.38 3.15 -8.46
C TRP A 362 14.38 3.70 -9.47
N TYR A 363 14.62 2.96 -10.54
CA TYR A 363 15.69 3.29 -11.50
C TYR A 363 15.35 4.54 -12.30
N ASP A 364 14.12 4.70 -12.77
CA ASP A 364 13.73 5.85 -13.59
C ASP A 364 13.75 7.14 -12.76
N VAL A 365 13.34 7.07 -11.50
CA VAL A 365 13.32 8.22 -10.58
C VAL A 365 14.72 8.71 -10.23
N PHE A 366 15.70 7.80 -10.06
CA PHE A 366 16.99 8.15 -9.46
C PHE A 366 18.16 8.14 -10.44
N LEU A 367 18.16 7.28 -11.46
CA LEU A 367 19.35 7.03 -12.27
C LEU A 367 19.27 7.58 -13.70
N THR A 368 18.13 8.15 -14.11
CA THR A 368 17.95 8.67 -15.48
C THR A 368 18.20 10.17 -15.62
N GLY A 369 18.56 10.85 -14.52
CA GLY A 369 18.86 12.28 -14.54
C GLY A 369 17.63 13.17 -14.37
N THR A 370 16.62 12.71 -13.65
CA THR A 370 15.42 13.49 -13.28
C THR A 370 15.71 14.63 -12.29
N SER A 371 16.86 14.56 -11.62
CA SER A 371 17.38 15.62 -10.76
C SER A 371 18.90 15.67 -10.80
N ASP A 372 19.51 16.79 -10.38
CA ASP A 372 20.96 16.96 -10.30
C ASP A 372 21.58 16.38 -9.00
N SER A 373 20.79 15.70 -8.18
CA SER A 373 21.19 15.21 -6.83
C SER A 373 22.50 14.43 -6.85
N PHE A 374 22.65 13.52 -7.80
CA PHE A 374 23.85 12.68 -7.96
C PHE A 374 24.84 13.23 -9.01
N GLY A 375 24.57 14.41 -9.58
CA GLY A 375 25.32 15.01 -10.68
C GLY A 375 24.87 14.45 -12.04
N LYS A 376 25.83 14.05 -12.89
CA LYS A 376 25.52 13.57 -14.23
C LYS A 376 25.10 12.09 -14.22
N PRO A 377 24.02 11.74 -14.93
CA PRO A 377 23.66 10.34 -15.12
C PRO A 377 24.72 9.61 -15.95
N PHE A 378 24.82 8.30 -15.75
CA PHE A 378 25.73 7.42 -16.51
C PHE A 378 24.96 6.87 -17.73
N PRO A 379 25.38 7.21 -18.97
CA PRO A 379 24.64 6.80 -20.18
C PRO A 379 24.46 5.30 -20.33
N ASP A 380 25.44 4.51 -19.91
CA ASP A 380 25.42 3.04 -19.93
C ASP A 380 24.48 2.44 -18.88
N ILE A 381 24.15 3.17 -17.79
CA ILE A 381 23.08 2.82 -16.85
C ILE A 381 21.71 3.24 -17.43
N VAL A 382 21.63 4.43 -18.01
CA VAL A 382 20.34 4.99 -18.51
C VAL A 382 19.78 4.17 -19.67
N GLU A 383 20.63 3.71 -20.60
CA GLU A 383 20.18 3.00 -21.79
C GLU A 383 19.40 1.70 -21.47
N PRO A 384 19.91 0.75 -20.64
CA PRO A 384 19.14 -0.44 -20.29
C PRO A 384 17.89 -0.12 -19.46
N ILE A 385 17.88 0.91 -18.60
CA ILE A 385 16.69 1.35 -17.88
C ILE A 385 15.60 1.76 -18.89
N GLN A 386 15.92 2.62 -19.85
CA GLN A 386 14.96 3.08 -20.86
C GLN A 386 14.45 1.96 -21.76
N LYS A 387 15.30 0.95 -22.06
CA LYS A 387 14.86 -0.25 -22.78
C LYS A 387 13.88 -1.08 -21.94
N ALA A 388 14.16 -1.27 -20.65
CA ALA A 388 13.29 -2.01 -19.75
C ALA A 388 11.92 -1.32 -19.58
N ALA A 389 11.90 0.01 -19.49
CA ALA A 389 10.67 0.80 -19.40
C ALA A 389 9.77 0.72 -20.65
N ARG A 390 10.28 0.17 -21.77
CA ARG A 390 9.54 0.01 -23.04
C ARG A 390 9.20 -1.44 -23.37
N SER A 391 9.41 -2.38 -22.46
CA SER A 391 9.16 -3.80 -22.67
C SER A 391 8.04 -4.30 -21.75
N GLY A 392 7.05 -4.97 -22.33
CA GLY A 392 6.03 -5.71 -21.59
C GLY A 392 6.48 -7.09 -21.11
N ASP A 393 7.68 -7.57 -21.51
CA ASP A 393 8.22 -8.87 -21.11
C ASP A 393 9.01 -8.78 -19.81
N PRO A 394 8.51 -9.33 -18.69
CA PRO A 394 9.19 -9.26 -17.40
C PRO A 394 10.55 -9.98 -17.38
N VAL A 395 10.76 -11.01 -18.21
CA VAL A 395 12.03 -11.72 -18.31
C VAL A 395 13.09 -10.86 -19.02
N ALA A 396 12.71 -10.21 -20.10
CA ALA A 396 13.59 -9.27 -20.80
C ALA A 396 13.89 -8.05 -19.91
N ARG A 397 12.92 -7.53 -19.17
CA ARG A 397 13.12 -6.44 -18.20
C ARG A 397 14.11 -6.85 -17.11
N GLN A 398 13.95 -8.04 -16.50
CA GLN A 398 14.87 -8.52 -15.46
C GLN A 398 16.31 -8.60 -15.98
N ALA A 399 16.53 -9.12 -17.19
CA ALA A 399 17.87 -9.20 -17.77
C ALA A 399 18.54 -7.82 -17.95
N LEU A 400 17.76 -6.80 -18.33
CA LEU A 400 18.24 -5.42 -18.43
C LEU A 400 18.56 -4.83 -17.05
N TYR A 401 17.74 -5.08 -16.04
CA TYR A 401 18.00 -4.63 -14.67
C TYR A 401 19.18 -5.36 -14.01
N ASP A 402 19.43 -6.62 -14.37
CA ASP A 402 20.64 -7.33 -13.94
C ASP A 402 21.92 -6.65 -14.49
N GLU A 403 21.85 -6.09 -15.70
CA GLU A 403 22.91 -5.26 -16.26
C GLU A 403 23.04 -3.92 -15.51
N VAL A 404 21.91 -3.25 -15.26
CA VAL A 404 21.88 -2.00 -14.46
C VAL A 404 22.54 -2.20 -13.10
N ASN A 405 22.22 -3.29 -12.38
CA ASN A 405 22.80 -3.57 -11.06
C ASN A 405 24.32 -3.71 -11.10
N LYS A 406 24.88 -4.36 -12.14
CA LYS A 406 26.34 -4.46 -12.32
C LYS A 406 26.99 -3.11 -12.61
N LEU A 407 26.39 -2.32 -13.48
CA LEU A 407 26.88 -0.98 -13.82
C LEU A 407 26.75 -0.02 -12.63
N TYR A 408 25.66 -0.13 -11.85
CA TYR A 408 25.49 0.61 -10.61
C TYR A 408 26.62 0.30 -9.60
N ALA A 409 26.95 -0.98 -9.39
CA ALA A 409 28.05 -1.38 -8.51
C ALA A 409 29.41 -0.91 -9.03
N GLN A 410 29.59 -0.77 -10.35
CA GLN A 410 30.80 -0.24 -10.95
C GLN A 410 30.90 1.28 -10.76
N HIS A 411 29.89 2.02 -11.12
CA HIS A 411 29.93 3.50 -11.13
C HIS A 411 29.68 4.13 -9.76
N VAL A 412 28.97 3.42 -8.88
CA VAL A 412 28.58 3.90 -7.53
C VAL A 412 28.01 5.32 -7.59
N PRO A 413 26.86 5.53 -8.28
CA PRO A 413 26.22 6.85 -8.28
C PRO A 413 25.73 7.27 -6.89
N THR A 414 25.42 6.31 -6.03
CA THR A 414 25.04 6.50 -4.63
C THR A 414 25.35 5.21 -3.84
N ILE A 415 25.34 5.28 -2.50
CA ILE A 415 25.58 4.11 -1.63
C ILE A 415 24.30 3.81 -0.87
N VAL A 416 23.56 2.78 -1.29
CA VAL A 416 22.40 2.30 -0.52
C VAL A 416 22.86 1.62 0.77
N ILE A 417 22.17 1.90 1.89
CA ILE A 417 22.60 1.51 3.23
C ILE A 417 21.69 0.43 3.81
N ALA A 418 20.39 0.69 3.87
CA ALA A 418 19.44 -0.15 4.59
C ALA A 418 18.06 -0.12 3.95
N HIS A 419 17.32 -1.22 4.13
CA HIS A 419 15.88 -1.30 3.95
C HIS A 419 15.24 -1.39 5.33
N GLY A 420 14.52 -0.34 5.73
CA GLY A 420 13.89 -0.25 7.04
C GLY A 420 12.53 -0.95 7.08
N THR A 421 12.11 -1.36 8.27
CA THR A 421 10.75 -1.86 8.52
C THR A 421 9.94 -0.86 9.33
N THR A 422 8.62 -0.93 9.21
CA THR A 422 7.70 -0.41 10.22
C THR A 422 7.24 -1.56 11.11
N ASN A 423 6.75 -1.24 12.31
CA ASN A 423 6.25 -2.26 13.21
C ASN A 423 4.81 -1.96 13.62
N LEU A 424 4.01 -3.01 13.64
CA LEU A 424 2.71 -3.03 14.27
C LEU A 424 2.79 -3.94 15.49
N ALA A 425 1.96 -3.69 16.49
CA ALA A 425 1.84 -4.57 17.64
C ALA A 425 0.38 -4.96 17.85
N PHE A 426 0.17 -6.19 18.29
CA PHE A 426 -1.14 -6.73 18.58
C PHE A 426 -1.13 -7.41 19.95
N LEU A 427 -2.32 -7.60 20.54
CA LEU A 427 -2.46 -8.54 21.63
C LEU A 427 -2.05 -9.94 21.13
N ALA A 428 -1.30 -10.68 21.93
CA ALA A 428 -0.86 -12.05 21.58
C ALA A 428 -2.02 -13.03 21.33
N SER A 429 -3.24 -12.67 21.77
CA SER A 429 -4.48 -13.42 21.54
C SER A 429 -5.10 -13.19 20.15
N VAL A 430 -4.65 -12.18 19.40
CA VAL A 430 -5.12 -11.96 18.02
C VAL A 430 -4.47 -13.00 17.12
N GLY A 431 -5.29 -13.82 16.49
CA GLY A 431 -4.82 -14.88 15.60
C GLY A 431 -4.73 -14.42 14.15
N ASN A 432 -3.96 -15.16 13.36
CA ASN A 432 -3.90 -15.05 11.90
C ASN A 432 -3.43 -13.67 11.38
N VAL A 433 -2.50 -13.02 12.08
CA VAL A 433 -1.95 -11.73 11.69
C VAL A 433 -0.93 -11.91 10.56
N VAL A 434 -1.19 -11.33 9.40
CA VAL A 434 -0.29 -11.27 8.25
C VAL A 434 -0.20 -9.83 7.75
N LEU A 435 1.02 -9.30 7.66
CA LEU A 435 1.29 -7.92 7.24
C LEU A 435 2.10 -7.92 5.94
N GLY A 436 1.58 -7.28 4.91
CA GLY A 436 2.28 -7.03 3.66
C GLY A 436 2.79 -5.60 3.54
N PRO A 437 3.61 -5.29 2.53
CA PRO A 437 4.07 -3.92 2.28
C PRO A 437 2.93 -2.93 2.06
N TYR A 438 1.84 -3.38 1.43
CA TYR A 438 0.72 -2.55 0.99
C TYR A 438 -0.59 -2.82 1.74
N ASN A 439 -0.69 -3.92 2.46
CA ASN A 439 -1.93 -4.33 3.10
C ASN A 439 -1.71 -5.06 4.42
N GLU A 440 -2.72 -5.04 5.27
CA GLU A 440 -2.88 -5.88 6.45
C GLU A 440 -4.11 -6.79 6.24
N ASN A 441 -3.98 -8.08 6.58
CA ASN A 441 -5.08 -9.05 6.38
C ASN A 441 -6.19 -8.95 7.44
N PHE A 442 -6.61 -7.74 7.81
CA PHE A 442 -7.63 -7.51 8.85
C PHE A 442 -8.89 -8.38 8.71
N PRO A 443 -9.43 -8.63 7.49
CA PRO A 443 -10.60 -9.49 7.36
C PRO A 443 -10.40 -10.92 7.85
N GLN A 444 -9.17 -11.43 7.84
CA GLN A 444 -8.82 -12.80 8.23
C GLN A 444 -8.24 -12.90 9.65
N MET A 445 -7.94 -11.77 10.32
CA MET A 445 -7.52 -11.77 11.72
C MET A 445 -8.66 -12.24 12.61
N THR A 446 -8.34 -12.96 13.68
CA THR A 446 -9.35 -13.51 14.60
C THR A 446 -9.19 -12.96 16.01
N THR A 447 -10.30 -12.65 16.63
CA THR A 447 -10.42 -12.30 18.06
C THR A 447 -11.37 -13.23 18.77
N ALA A 448 -11.26 -13.38 20.08
CA ALA A 448 -12.07 -14.34 20.83
C ALA A 448 -13.56 -13.93 20.93
N ASP A 449 -13.83 -12.63 20.90
CA ASP A 449 -15.17 -12.04 21.04
C ASP A 449 -15.79 -11.60 19.70
N GLY A 450 -15.05 -11.78 18.58
CA GLY A 450 -15.50 -11.38 17.24
C GLY A 450 -15.46 -9.86 16.99
N THR A 451 -14.71 -9.11 17.82
CA THR A 451 -14.50 -7.67 17.68
C THR A 451 -13.01 -7.35 17.52
N LEU A 452 -12.62 -6.86 16.37
CA LEU A 452 -11.26 -6.35 16.14
C LEU A 452 -11.25 -4.83 16.37
N VAL A 453 -10.39 -4.32 17.25
CA VAL A 453 -10.21 -2.89 17.48
C VAL A 453 -8.76 -2.53 17.12
N PHE A 454 -8.57 -1.65 16.16
CA PHE A 454 -7.24 -1.24 15.71
C PHE A 454 -7.03 0.27 15.85
N SER A 455 -5.94 0.68 16.48
CA SER A 455 -5.61 2.10 16.68
C SER A 455 -4.47 2.52 15.75
N GLN A 456 -4.75 3.54 14.94
CA GLN A 456 -3.79 4.18 14.04
C GLN A 456 -3.43 5.60 14.51
N ASP A 457 -2.52 6.29 13.82
CA ASP A 457 -2.00 7.60 14.22
C ASP A 457 -2.96 8.76 13.94
N GLY A 458 -3.85 8.62 12.94
CA GLY A 458 -4.76 9.68 12.53
C GLY A 458 -6.18 9.22 12.22
N GLU A 459 -7.12 10.15 12.35
CA GLU A 459 -8.45 10.01 11.77
C GLU A 459 -8.34 10.01 10.24
N PRO A 460 -9.09 9.14 9.51
CA PRO A 460 -9.21 9.28 8.07
C PRO A 460 -9.67 10.68 7.67
N VAL A 461 -8.98 11.27 6.70
CA VAL A 461 -9.36 12.59 6.15
C VAL A 461 -10.67 12.45 5.38
N SER A 462 -10.71 11.45 4.49
CA SER A 462 -11.86 11.15 3.66
C SER A 462 -11.92 9.66 3.31
N LEU A 463 -13.11 9.17 2.96
CA LEU A 463 -13.35 7.87 2.32
C LEU A 463 -13.66 8.02 0.82
N MET A 464 -13.48 9.21 0.25
CA MET A 464 -13.31 9.40 -1.19
C MET A 464 -11.87 9.08 -1.55
N CYS A 465 -11.53 7.80 -1.53
CA CYS A 465 -10.15 7.29 -1.56
C CYS A 465 -9.42 7.66 -2.86
N SER A 466 -10.15 7.84 -3.97
CA SER A 466 -9.58 8.27 -5.25
C SER A 466 -8.93 9.66 -5.23
N ASP A 467 -9.31 10.51 -4.28
CA ASP A 467 -8.74 11.86 -4.12
C ASP A 467 -7.81 11.97 -2.90
N GLU A 468 -7.53 10.85 -2.21
CA GLU A 468 -6.71 10.85 -1.00
C GLU A 468 -5.25 10.47 -1.26
N THR A 469 -4.40 10.92 -0.32
CA THR A 469 -2.99 10.53 -0.22
C THR A 469 -2.61 10.12 1.21
N ASP A 470 -3.59 10.08 2.12
CA ASP A 470 -3.40 9.84 3.54
C ASP A 470 -3.46 8.34 3.87
N GLY A 471 -2.44 7.82 4.54
CA GLY A 471 -2.34 6.42 4.90
C GLY A 471 -3.41 5.94 5.88
N SER A 472 -3.91 6.82 6.77
CA SER A 472 -4.99 6.48 7.71
C SER A 472 -6.33 6.33 7.00
N SER A 473 -6.59 7.15 5.95
CA SER A 473 -7.73 6.99 5.05
C SER A 473 -7.64 5.68 4.26
N PHE A 474 -6.49 5.42 3.62
CA PHE A 474 -6.28 4.23 2.80
C PHE A 474 -6.45 2.92 3.59
N ARG A 475 -6.02 2.88 4.85
CA ARG A 475 -6.21 1.69 5.69
C ARG A 475 -7.68 1.32 5.90
N VAL A 476 -8.56 2.32 6.02
CA VAL A 476 -10.02 2.10 6.08
C VAL A 476 -10.58 1.78 4.70
N CYS A 477 -10.17 2.53 3.66
CA CYS A 477 -10.59 2.32 2.28
C CYS A 477 -10.38 0.87 1.83
N ASN A 478 -9.23 0.29 2.14
CA ASN A 478 -8.87 -1.09 1.81
C ASN A 478 -9.81 -2.15 2.43
N GLN A 479 -10.66 -1.77 3.39
CA GLN A 479 -11.65 -2.69 3.99
C GLN A 479 -13.00 -2.59 3.30
N ILE A 480 -13.34 -1.44 2.74
CA ILE A 480 -14.68 -1.13 2.21
C ILE A 480 -14.77 -1.13 0.69
N PHE A 481 -13.63 -1.01 0.01
CA PHE A 481 -13.54 -1.03 -1.45
C PHE A 481 -12.67 -2.18 -1.96
N SER A 482 -12.69 -2.38 -3.28
CA SER A 482 -11.79 -3.28 -4.00
C SER A 482 -11.26 -2.59 -5.27
N LYS A 483 -10.10 -3.07 -5.73
CA LYS A 483 -9.41 -2.61 -6.96
C LYS A 483 -9.50 -3.67 -8.06
N LEU A 484 -9.04 -3.38 -9.25
CA LEU A 484 -8.90 -4.41 -10.29
C LEU A 484 -7.87 -5.48 -9.87
N TYR A 485 -6.79 -5.05 -9.23
CA TYR A 485 -5.73 -5.89 -8.65
C TYR A 485 -5.43 -5.44 -7.23
N THR A 486 -5.04 -6.37 -6.39
CA THR A 486 -4.53 -6.16 -5.02
C THR A 486 -3.22 -6.94 -4.85
N PHE A 487 -2.75 -7.14 -3.63
CA PHE A 487 -1.55 -7.94 -3.35
C PHE A 487 -1.89 -9.20 -2.56
N ASP A 488 -1.13 -10.26 -2.80
CA ASP A 488 -1.16 -11.42 -1.91
C ASP A 488 -0.72 -11.00 -0.50
N TRP A 489 -1.43 -11.53 0.50
CA TRP A 489 -1.15 -11.21 1.90
C TRP A 489 0.32 -11.47 2.26
N GLY A 490 0.95 -10.50 2.90
CA GLY A 490 2.35 -10.59 3.31
C GLY A 490 3.39 -10.36 2.21
N THR A 491 2.97 -10.04 0.99
CA THR A 491 3.87 -9.84 -0.16
C THR A 491 3.60 -8.54 -0.91
N ALA A 492 4.47 -8.21 -1.87
CA ALA A 492 4.27 -7.17 -2.89
C ALA A 492 3.92 -7.78 -4.25
N THR A 493 3.43 -9.02 -4.30
CA THR A 493 3.06 -9.69 -5.54
C THR A 493 1.61 -9.31 -5.91
N PRO A 494 1.37 -8.63 -7.03
CA PRO A 494 0.02 -8.32 -7.47
C PRO A 494 -0.78 -9.58 -7.76
N LYS A 495 -2.04 -9.60 -7.35
CA LYS A 495 -3.01 -10.64 -7.69
C LYS A 495 -4.32 -10.04 -8.17
N PRO A 496 -5.09 -10.76 -9.02
CA PRO A 496 -6.43 -10.38 -9.42
C PRO A 496 -7.35 -10.15 -8.21
N ASP A 497 -8.15 -9.05 -8.27
CA ASP A 497 -9.21 -8.75 -7.30
C ASP A 497 -10.56 -8.61 -8.03
N LEU A 498 -11.01 -7.44 -8.47
CA LEU A 498 -12.21 -7.29 -9.32
C LEU A 498 -11.99 -7.75 -10.77
N ALA A 499 -10.76 -7.73 -11.26
CA ALA A 499 -10.43 -8.40 -12.52
C ALA A 499 -10.17 -9.91 -12.28
N GLU A 500 -10.47 -10.74 -13.29
CA GLU A 500 -9.97 -12.12 -13.38
C GLU A 500 -8.54 -12.14 -13.92
N SER A 501 -8.27 -11.27 -14.89
CA SER A 501 -6.95 -11.10 -15.50
C SER A 501 -6.84 -9.76 -16.21
N CYS A 502 -5.61 -9.25 -16.34
CA CYS A 502 -5.28 -8.18 -17.29
C CYS A 502 -4.09 -8.63 -18.14
N THR A 503 -4.18 -8.43 -19.45
CA THR A 503 -3.15 -8.82 -20.41
C THR A 503 -2.69 -7.60 -21.20
N GLY A 504 -1.38 -7.35 -21.19
CA GLY A 504 -0.74 -6.30 -21.97
C GLY A 504 -0.38 -6.78 -23.38
N ASN A 505 -0.35 -5.86 -24.35
CA ASN A 505 0.27 -6.12 -25.64
C ASN A 505 1.81 -6.12 -25.53
N ALA A 506 2.51 -6.47 -26.60
CA ALA A 506 3.95 -6.71 -26.59
C ALA A 506 4.79 -5.50 -26.15
N ASP A 507 4.34 -4.29 -26.44
CA ASP A 507 5.01 -3.03 -26.11
C ASP A 507 4.40 -2.31 -24.91
N ALA A 508 3.47 -2.97 -24.19
CA ALA A 508 2.78 -2.45 -23.01
C ALA A 508 2.05 -1.11 -23.23
N THR A 509 1.65 -0.80 -24.45
CA THR A 509 0.83 0.39 -24.77
C THR A 509 -0.67 0.15 -24.64
N GLU A 510 -1.10 -1.11 -24.56
CA GLU A 510 -2.50 -1.49 -24.34
C GLU A 510 -2.59 -2.62 -23.32
N TRP A 511 -3.57 -2.52 -22.42
CA TRP A 511 -3.92 -3.54 -21.45
C TRP A 511 -5.41 -3.82 -21.52
N THR A 512 -5.78 -5.09 -21.64
CA THR A 512 -7.18 -5.52 -21.59
C THR A 512 -7.42 -6.34 -20.33
N CYS A 513 -8.35 -5.89 -19.50
CA CYS A 513 -8.76 -6.54 -18.26
C CYS A 513 -10.11 -7.23 -18.45
N THR A 514 -10.18 -8.52 -18.15
CA THR A 514 -11.42 -9.28 -18.00
C THR A 514 -11.88 -9.18 -16.55
N LEU A 515 -13.14 -8.81 -16.32
CA LEU A 515 -13.71 -8.56 -15.00
C LEU A 515 -14.43 -9.78 -14.45
N LYS A 516 -14.45 -9.93 -13.11
CA LYS A 516 -15.27 -10.92 -12.43
C LYS A 516 -16.76 -10.64 -12.64
N GLN A 517 -17.51 -11.70 -12.85
CA GLN A 517 -18.95 -11.64 -13.03
C GLN A 517 -19.68 -11.90 -11.72
N GLY A 518 -20.86 -11.28 -11.55
CA GLY A 518 -21.73 -11.50 -10.40
C GLY A 518 -21.26 -10.82 -9.11
N VAL A 519 -20.28 -9.93 -9.16
CA VAL A 519 -19.88 -9.10 -8.03
C VAL A 519 -20.95 -8.04 -7.78
N LEU A 520 -21.27 -7.81 -6.49
CA LEU A 520 -22.22 -6.79 -6.06
C LEU A 520 -21.53 -5.76 -5.16
N PHE A 521 -21.92 -4.52 -5.31
CA PHE A 521 -21.61 -3.47 -4.34
C PHE A 521 -22.43 -3.64 -3.05
N SER A 522 -22.04 -2.96 -1.99
CA SER A 522 -22.74 -3.01 -0.69
C SER A 522 -24.20 -2.55 -0.75
N ASN A 523 -24.54 -1.68 -1.70
CA ASN A 523 -25.91 -1.23 -1.98
C ASN A 523 -26.72 -2.24 -2.83
N GLY A 524 -26.10 -3.32 -3.32
CA GLY A 524 -26.71 -4.35 -4.16
C GLY A 524 -26.63 -4.09 -5.68
N ALA A 525 -26.04 -2.99 -6.13
CA ALA A 525 -25.77 -2.75 -7.55
C ALA A 525 -24.76 -3.78 -8.10
N THR A 526 -24.92 -4.15 -9.37
CA THR A 526 -24.04 -5.12 -10.02
C THR A 526 -22.81 -4.41 -10.58
N PHE A 527 -21.63 -4.93 -10.27
CA PHE A 527 -20.37 -4.46 -10.83
C PHE A 527 -20.21 -4.84 -12.30
N ASP A 528 -19.85 -3.86 -13.14
CA ASP A 528 -19.49 -4.09 -14.55
C ASP A 528 -18.40 -3.12 -15.05
N ALA A 529 -18.10 -3.16 -16.34
CA ALA A 529 -17.02 -2.39 -16.95
C ALA A 529 -17.25 -0.86 -16.90
N ASN A 530 -18.50 -0.41 -16.85
CA ASN A 530 -18.80 1.02 -16.76
C ASN A 530 -18.42 1.60 -15.38
N ASP A 531 -18.48 0.80 -14.30
CA ASP A 531 -18.00 1.25 -12.99
C ASP A 531 -16.51 1.58 -13.02
N VAL A 532 -15.73 0.74 -13.71
CA VAL A 532 -14.29 0.99 -13.90
C VAL A 532 -14.07 2.27 -14.70
N VAL A 533 -14.80 2.44 -15.82
CA VAL A 533 -14.65 3.64 -16.67
C VAL A 533 -15.12 4.90 -15.94
N ALA A 534 -16.21 4.84 -15.17
CA ALA A 534 -16.71 5.95 -14.38
C ALA A 534 -15.69 6.40 -13.31
N THR A 535 -15.13 5.43 -12.58
CA THR A 535 -14.08 5.68 -11.58
C THR A 535 -12.84 6.31 -12.23
N MET A 536 -12.35 5.71 -13.33
CA MET A 536 -11.19 6.25 -14.05
C MET A 536 -11.49 7.65 -14.62
N SER A 537 -12.68 7.87 -15.16
CA SER A 537 -13.11 9.18 -15.66
C SER A 537 -13.08 10.24 -14.56
N ALA A 538 -13.56 9.93 -13.36
CA ALA A 538 -13.53 10.86 -12.23
C ALA A 538 -12.10 11.33 -11.90
N GLY A 539 -11.12 10.42 -11.92
CA GLY A 539 -9.73 10.75 -11.60
C GLY A 539 -8.95 11.37 -12.77
N LEU A 540 -9.20 10.89 -14.00
CA LEU A 540 -8.41 11.24 -15.18
C LEU A 540 -8.89 12.50 -15.91
N ASP A 541 -10.20 12.76 -15.96
CA ASP A 541 -10.79 13.81 -16.80
C ASP A 541 -11.31 14.97 -15.94
N TYR A 542 -10.73 16.15 -16.12
CA TYR A 542 -11.15 17.36 -15.43
C TYR A 542 -12.64 17.69 -15.62
N ASN A 543 -13.21 17.37 -16.79
CA ASN A 543 -14.60 17.63 -17.14
C ASN A 543 -15.54 16.45 -16.86
N SER A 544 -15.08 15.42 -16.15
CA SER A 544 -15.89 14.23 -15.85
C SER A 544 -17.21 14.59 -15.16
N GLN A 545 -18.30 13.97 -15.60
CA GLN A 545 -19.60 14.06 -14.92
C GLN A 545 -19.58 13.45 -13.51
N TYR A 546 -18.62 12.58 -13.23
CA TYR A 546 -18.45 11.85 -11.98
C TYR A 546 -17.62 12.58 -10.93
N ARG A 547 -17.24 13.83 -11.18
CA ARG A 547 -16.49 14.70 -10.25
C ARG A 547 -17.07 16.10 -10.07
N LYS A 548 -18.34 16.31 -10.42
CA LYS A 548 -18.98 17.64 -10.38
C LYS A 548 -19.00 18.29 -8.99
N GLY A 549 -19.15 17.51 -7.95
CA GLY A 549 -19.15 17.97 -6.56
C GLY A 549 -17.77 18.02 -5.93
N ASN A 550 -16.76 17.48 -6.58
CA ASN A 550 -15.41 17.33 -6.05
C ASN A 550 -14.39 18.14 -6.85
N THR A 551 -13.73 19.07 -6.16
CA THR A 551 -12.64 19.90 -6.70
C THR A 551 -11.27 19.33 -6.38
N GLY A 552 -11.19 18.06 -5.97
CA GLY A 552 -9.99 17.39 -5.56
C GLY A 552 -8.90 17.29 -6.63
N VAL A 553 -7.70 16.99 -6.19
CA VAL A 553 -6.50 16.95 -7.03
C VAL A 553 -6.32 15.61 -7.73
N TYR A 554 -6.81 14.50 -7.13
CA TYR A 554 -6.60 13.13 -7.62
C TYR A 554 -5.12 12.81 -7.87
N GLN A 555 -4.29 13.13 -6.87
CA GLN A 555 -2.83 13.14 -7.01
C GLN A 555 -2.25 11.85 -7.59
N TYR A 556 -2.69 10.67 -7.12
CA TYR A 556 -2.19 9.40 -7.62
C TYR A 556 -2.59 9.09 -9.07
N PHE A 557 -3.74 9.59 -9.52
CA PHE A 557 -4.10 9.50 -10.95
C PHE A 557 -3.16 10.33 -11.81
N LEU A 558 -2.81 11.54 -11.34
CA LEU A 558 -1.87 12.41 -12.04
C LEU A 558 -0.46 11.81 -12.05
N ASP A 559 0.03 11.39 -10.90
CA ASP A 559 1.41 10.95 -10.75
C ASP A 559 1.68 9.57 -11.35
N LEU A 560 0.78 8.60 -11.10
CA LEU A 560 1.04 7.21 -11.47
C LEU A 560 0.50 6.84 -12.85
N LEU A 561 -0.72 7.25 -13.20
CA LEU A 561 -1.33 6.88 -14.48
C LEU A 561 -1.10 7.91 -15.56
N LEU A 562 -1.41 9.17 -15.29
CA LEU A 562 -1.19 10.24 -16.28
C LEU A 562 0.28 10.59 -16.43
N GLN A 563 1.07 10.50 -15.38
CA GLN A 563 2.47 10.95 -15.34
C GLN A 563 2.58 12.42 -15.83
N SER A 564 1.65 13.24 -15.35
CA SER A 564 1.44 14.61 -15.77
C SER A 564 0.96 15.47 -14.60
N SER A 565 1.29 16.73 -14.60
CA SER A 565 0.75 17.70 -13.63
C SER A 565 -0.71 18.10 -13.91
N LYS A 566 -1.31 17.62 -15.02
CA LYS A 566 -2.66 18.00 -15.45
C LYS A 566 -3.49 16.79 -15.86
N ALA A 567 -4.77 16.83 -15.49
CA ALA A 567 -5.77 15.88 -15.97
C ALA A 567 -6.08 16.10 -17.47
N ILE A 568 -6.67 15.08 -18.09
CA ILE A 568 -7.27 15.20 -19.43
C ILE A 568 -8.27 16.37 -19.41
N ASN A 569 -8.32 17.17 -20.46
CA ASN A 569 -9.22 18.33 -20.60
C ASN A 569 -9.07 19.42 -19.51
N ALA A 570 -7.99 19.44 -18.73
CA ALA A 570 -7.71 20.53 -17.82
C ALA A 570 -7.50 21.84 -18.59
N PRO A 571 -7.95 23.00 -18.05
CA PRO A 571 -7.71 24.29 -18.67
C PRO A 571 -6.22 24.53 -18.93
N ALA A 572 -5.91 25.18 -20.05
CA ALA A 572 -4.56 25.71 -20.26
C ALA A 572 -4.27 26.78 -19.19
N GLU A 573 -3.07 26.76 -18.62
CA GLU A 573 -2.60 27.79 -17.68
C GLU A 573 -2.34 29.10 -18.39
#